data_0d9c810846173a9271ed3febbc7a007c
#
_entry.id   0d9c810846173a9271ed3febbc7a007c
#
_cell.length_a   1.000
_cell.length_b   1.000
_cell.length_c   1.000
_cell.angle_alpha   90.00
_cell.angle_beta   90.00
_cell.angle_gamma   90.00
#
_symmetry.space_group_name_H-M   'P 1'
#
loop_
_entity.id
_entity.type
_entity.pdbx_description
1 polymer ?
#
loop_
_entity_poly.entity_id
_entity_poly.type
_entity_poly.pdbx_seq_one_letter_code
_entity_poly.pdbx_strand_id
1 'polypeptide(L)'
;MAIFIPILKPIFQAQKLIITYGLKPFDICESNAKLWQYIKIMYIITFFTSNLICSNFVYNKIPIKKKIEKHLDTKNKDDKLKLLIGYNQKTKEKIYIPKSGLFQNFLITGTIGSGKTSSAMYPFTKQLIKYNYLNPNNKIGMLILDVKGNYYNQVKKYVKKYNLEDDLIVIELKSKITYNPLNKPNLKPIVLANRLKTILELFSENNSESYWLDKAEQILAEAIKLCRIYNDGYVTFKEIHNLITIPNYYKEKIQKLKELFILNKLSLEQIYELNMALNFFEREFQSLDPRTSSILKSEITRITNTFISDYNVLKTFSPERKELTFLGFEDVIKNGKIVVLNMNIAEYKNLSKIIAAYLKLDFQTEIMRRIKH
;
A
#
# COMPACT_ATOMS: atom_id res chain seq x y z
N MET A 1 7.54 35.78 -0.26
CA MET A 1 8.58 36.36 0.64
C MET A 1 9.04 37.77 0.23
N ALA A 2 9.28 38.07 -1.04
CA ALA A 2 9.77 39.39 -1.51
C ALA A 2 8.82 40.59 -1.28
N ILE A 3 7.52 40.39 -1.11
CA ILE A 3 6.53 41.47 -0.91
C ILE A 3 6.45 41.92 0.56
N PHE A 4 6.93 41.10 1.52
CA PHE A 4 6.93 41.48 2.93
C PHE A 4 8.11 42.36 3.36
N ILE A 5 9.16 42.40 2.58
CA ILE A 5 10.37 43.15 2.91
C ILE A 5 10.12 44.69 2.99
N PRO A 6 9.34 45.32 2.10
CA PRO A 6 9.04 46.75 2.21
C PRO A 6 8.19 47.14 3.42
N ILE A 7 7.29 46.25 3.87
CA ILE A 7 6.40 46.49 5.02
C ILE A 7 7.15 46.26 6.35
N LEU A 8 8.10 45.32 6.36
CA LEU A 8 8.93 45.05 7.53
C LEU A 8 10.14 46.02 7.64
N LYS A 9 10.52 46.67 6.56
CA LYS A 9 11.65 47.60 6.53
C LYS A 9 11.55 48.73 7.57
N PRO A 10 10.40 49.40 7.82
CA PRO A 10 10.24 50.35 8.90
C PRO A 10 10.42 49.76 10.30
N ILE A 11 10.00 48.51 10.50
CA ILE A 11 10.10 47.78 11.78
C ILE A 11 11.59 47.43 12.03
N PHE A 12 12.34 47.02 11.00
CA PHE A 12 13.78 46.78 11.10
C PHE A 12 14.62 48.03 11.18
N GLN A 13 14.17 49.16 10.60
CA GLN A 13 14.80 50.46 10.81
C GLN A 13 14.57 51.00 12.22
N ALA A 14 13.46 50.67 12.86
CA ALA A 14 13.20 50.94 14.27
C ALA A 14 14.19 50.21 15.20
N GLN A 15 14.78 49.09 14.77
CA GLN A 15 15.86 48.43 15.51
C GLN A 15 17.08 49.36 15.72
N LYS A 16 17.40 50.23 14.77
CA LYS A 16 18.44 51.24 14.93
C LYS A 16 18.09 52.29 16.00
N LEU A 17 16.84 52.69 16.10
CA LEU A 17 16.30 53.56 17.14
C LEU A 17 16.30 52.89 18.52
N ILE A 18 16.06 51.60 18.59
CA ILE A 18 16.11 50.79 19.83
C ILE A 18 17.54 50.77 20.38
N ILE A 19 18.53 50.52 19.52
CA ILE A 19 19.94 50.43 19.90
C ILE A 19 20.44 51.83 20.35
N THR A 20 19.93 52.89 19.74
CA THR A 20 20.38 54.26 20.04
C THR A 20 19.66 54.90 21.23
N TYR A 21 18.41 54.56 21.50
CA TYR A 21 17.56 55.20 22.54
C TYR A 21 16.97 54.23 23.57
N GLY A 22 17.29 52.93 23.52
CA GLY A 22 16.83 51.93 24.46
C GLY A 22 15.32 51.62 24.41
N LEU A 23 14.60 52.07 23.37
CA LEU A 23 13.17 51.89 23.23
C LEU A 23 12.87 50.63 22.45
N LYS A 24 12.07 49.71 23.00
CA LYS A 24 11.58 48.54 22.30
C LYS A 24 10.29 48.87 21.53
N PRO A 25 10.24 48.74 20.18
CA PRO A 25 9.06 49.12 19.38
C PRO A 25 7.79 48.37 19.77
N PHE A 26 7.88 47.17 20.30
CA PHE A 26 6.74 46.40 20.80
C PHE A 26 6.17 46.97 22.10
N ASP A 27 6.99 47.52 22.99
CA ASP A 27 6.55 48.12 24.25
C ASP A 27 5.71 49.39 24.00
N ILE A 28 6.04 50.15 22.91
CA ILE A 28 5.25 51.32 22.47
C ILE A 28 3.90 50.88 21.89
N CYS A 29 3.84 49.77 21.21
CA CYS A 29 2.60 49.21 20.65
C CYS A 29 1.73 48.59 21.74
N GLU A 30 2.29 47.97 22.77
CA GLU A 30 1.58 47.42 23.91
C GLU A 30 0.99 48.47 24.82
N SER A 31 1.70 49.59 25.02
CA SER A 31 1.22 50.70 25.85
C SER A 31 0.02 51.45 25.20
N ASN A 32 -0.24 51.27 23.93
CA ASN A 32 -1.38 51.88 23.22
C ASN A 32 -2.29 50.79 22.59
N ALA A 33 -3.24 50.28 23.37
CA ALA A 33 -4.11 49.21 22.96
C ALA A 33 -4.93 49.49 21.67
N LYS A 34 -5.28 50.76 21.42
CA LYS A 34 -5.96 51.19 20.19
C LYS A 34 -5.05 51.08 18.98
N LEU A 35 -3.80 51.56 19.08
CA LEU A 35 -2.82 51.45 18.02
C LEU A 35 -2.51 49.99 17.65
N TRP A 36 -2.41 49.15 18.65
CA TRP A 36 -2.19 47.69 18.47
C TRP A 36 -3.36 47.02 17.76
N GLN A 37 -4.59 47.38 18.06
CA GLN A 37 -5.76 46.87 17.34
C GLN A 37 -5.77 47.30 15.86
N TYR A 38 -5.44 48.58 15.57
CA TYR A 38 -5.33 49.05 14.18
C TYR A 38 -4.26 48.30 13.40
N ILE A 39 -3.10 48.06 13.99
CA ILE A 39 -2.01 47.29 13.34
C ILE A 39 -2.47 45.86 13.04
N LYS A 40 -3.17 45.18 13.96
CA LYS A 40 -3.73 43.85 13.73
C LYS A 40 -4.74 43.85 12.59
N ILE A 41 -5.66 44.79 12.57
CA ILE A 41 -6.68 44.91 11.52
C ILE A 41 -6.02 45.17 10.16
N MET A 42 -5.07 46.08 10.09
CA MET A 42 -4.31 46.39 8.87
C MET A 42 -3.53 45.18 8.38
N TYR A 43 -2.93 44.40 9.28
CA TYR A 43 -2.24 43.18 8.93
C TYR A 43 -3.19 42.11 8.32
N ILE A 44 -4.35 41.91 8.94
CA ILE A 44 -5.38 41.00 8.45
C ILE A 44 -5.87 41.43 7.05
N ILE A 45 -6.19 42.68 6.86
CA ILE A 45 -6.64 43.24 5.57
C ILE A 45 -5.55 43.04 4.50
N THR A 46 -4.30 43.35 4.81
CA THR A 46 -3.18 43.21 3.88
C THR A 46 -2.93 41.74 3.53
N PHE A 47 -3.06 40.84 4.51
CA PHE A 47 -2.92 39.39 4.28
C PHE A 47 -3.99 38.91 3.33
N PHE A 48 -5.27 39.22 3.56
CA PHE A 48 -6.37 38.80 2.70
C PHE A 48 -6.30 39.42 1.30
N THR A 49 -5.99 40.70 1.17
CA THR A 49 -5.89 41.35 -0.14
C THR A 49 -4.69 40.83 -0.93
N SER A 50 -3.56 40.57 -0.29
CA SER A 50 -2.40 39.96 -0.93
C SER A 50 -2.69 38.55 -1.43
N ASN A 51 -3.38 37.73 -0.63
CA ASN A 51 -3.79 36.39 -1.05
C ASN A 51 -4.80 36.42 -2.21
N LEU A 52 -5.77 37.34 -2.20
CA LEU A 52 -6.71 37.53 -3.30
C LEU A 52 -6.01 37.94 -4.60
N ILE A 53 -5.06 38.86 -4.53
CA ILE A 53 -4.29 39.31 -5.68
C ILE A 53 -3.39 38.20 -6.21
N CYS A 54 -2.70 37.45 -5.34
CA CYS A 54 -1.88 36.30 -5.72
C CYS A 54 -2.74 35.20 -6.33
N SER A 55 -3.89 34.87 -5.73
CA SER A 55 -4.83 33.88 -6.24
C SER A 55 -5.37 34.28 -7.62
N ASN A 56 -5.77 35.53 -7.81
CA ASN A 56 -6.26 36.03 -9.10
C ASN A 56 -5.16 36.06 -10.17
N PHE A 57 -3.92 36.42 -9.79
CA PHE A 57 -2.76 36.38 -10.67
C PHE A 57 -2.38 34.96 -11.09
N VAL A 58 -2.39 34.00 -10.14
CA VAL A 58 -2.16 32.57 -10.40
C VAL A 58 -3.29 32.01 -11.26
N TYR A 59 -4.55 32.34 -10.95
CA TYR A 59 -5.71 31.88 -11.70
C TYR A 59 -5.73 32.39 -13.16
N ASN A 60 -5.32 33.65 -13.39
CA ASN A 60 -5.32 34.26 -14.72
C ASN A 60 -4.04 33.99 -15.54
N LYS A 61 -2.89 33.75 -14.91
CA LYS A 61 -1.61 33.50 -15.63
C LYS A 61 -1.27 32.03 -15.82
N ILE A 62 -1.82 31.12 -15.02
CA ILE A 62 -1.65 29.69 -15.28
C ILE A 62 -2.80 29.27 -16.19
N PRO A 63 -2.56 28.93 -17.45
CA PRO A 63 -3.60 28.47 -18.36
C PRO A 63 -3.99 27.00 -18.03
N ILE A 64 -4.48 26.78 -16.80
CA ILE A 64 -4.91 25.48 -16.32
C ILE A 64 -6.00 24.93 -17.24
N LYS A 65 -6.93 25.77 -17.69
CA LYS A 65 -7.93 25.39 -18.72
C LYS A 65 -7.30 24.92 -20.03
N LYS A 66 -6.32 25.65 -20.56
CA LYS A 66 -5.65 25.28 -21.83
C LYS A 66 -4.75 24.05 -21.69
N LYS A 67 -4.15 23.81 -20.50
CA LYS A 67 -3.31 22.63 -20.26
C LYS A 67 -4.14 21.37 -20.05
N ILE A 68 -5.29 21.48 -19.39
CA ILE A 68 -6.25 20.38 -19.24
C ILE A 68 -6.91 20.06 -20.61
N GLU A 69 -7.35 21.05 -21.37
CA GLU A 69 -7.87 20.86 -22.72
C GLU A 69 -6.81 20.34 -23.70
N LYS A 70 -5.56 20.81 -23.63
CA LYS A 70 -4.45 20.35 -24.47
C LYS A 70 -3.97 18.94 -24.13
N HIS A 71 -4.10 18.50 -22.87
CA HIS A 71 -3.87 17.09 -22.48
C HIS A 71 -5.07 16.19 -22.83
N LEU A 72 -6.28 16.75 -22.94
CA LEU A 72 -7.47 16.03 -23.38
C LEU A 72 -7.52 15.89 -24.91
N ASP A 73 -6.88 16.80 -25.65
CA ASP A 73 -6.86 16.85 -27.12
C ASP A 73 -5.62 16.25 -27.80
N THR A 74 -4.67 15.70 -27.04
CA THR A 74 -3.64 14.87 -27.68
C THR A 74 -4.29 13.62 -28.22
N LYS A 75 -4.75 13.74 -29.47
CA LYS A 75 -5.16 12.66 -30.36
C LYS A 75 -4.02 11.66 -30.58
N ASN A 76 -3.74 10.81 -29.60
CA ASN A 76 -3.14 9.52 -29.88
C ASN A 76 -4.27 8.62 -30.38
N LYS A 77 -4.28 8.35 -31.65
CA LYS A 77 -5.27 7.53 -32.37
C LYS A 77 -5.43 6.10 -31.83
N ASP A 78 -4.55 5.66 -30.90
CA ASP A 78 -4.52 4.30 -30.36
C ASP A 78 -4.95 4.15 -28.89
N ASP A 79 -5.31 5.23 -28.21
CA ASP A 79 -5.64 5.16 -26.78
C ASP A 79 -7.13 4.81 -26.58
N LYS A 80 -7.46 3.52 -26.82
CA LYS A 80 -8.82 2.98 -26.64
C LYS A 80 -9.26 2.94 -25.16
N LEU A 81 -8.31 2.97 -24.22
CA LEU A 81 -8.60 2.93 -22.78
C LEU A 81 -8.94 4.33 -22.27
N LYS A 82 -10.21 4.52 -21.90
CA LYS A 82 -10.74 5.74 -21.29
C LYS A 82 -11.91 5.41 -20.37
N LEU A 83 -12.11 6.17 -19.32
CA LEU A 83 -13.22 6.02 -18.38
C LEU A 83 -14.23 7.15 -18.53
N LEU A 84 -15.46 6.84 -18.87
CA LEU A 84 -16.57 7.78 -18.86
C LEU A 84 -16.94 8.07 -17.40
N ILE A 85 -16.81 9.33 -16.98
CA ILE A 85 -17.17 9.78 -15.63
C ILE A 85 -18.55 10.47 -15.57
N GLY A 86 -19.03 10.98 -16.69
CA GLY A 86 -20.33 11.66 -16.73
C GLY A 86 -20.54 12.44 -18.01
N TYR A 87 -21.50 13.35 -17.92
CA TYR A 87 -21.92 14.21 -19.04
C TYR A 87 -21.89 15.67 -18.58
N ASN A 88 -21.45 16.55 -19.45
CA ASN A 88 -21.60 17.98 -19.22
C ASN A 88 -23.09 18.32 -19.16
N GLN A 89 -23.52 19.01 -18.11
CA GLN A 89 -24.94 19.32 -17.92
C GLN A 89 -25.50 20.22 -19.02
N LYS A 90 -24.69 21.15 -19.56
CA LYS A 90 -25.11 22.12 -20.58
C LYS A 90 -25.00 21.55 -22.00
N THR A 91 -23.82 21.01 -22.35
CA THR A 91 -23.55 20.53 -23.72
C THR A 91 -23.97 19.08 -23.96
N LYS A 92 -24.30 18.33 -22.89
CA LYS A 92 -24.58 16.88 -22.94
C LYS A 92 -23.41 16.04 -23.47
N GLU A 93 -22.25 16.62 -23.65
CA GLU A 93 -21.03 15.92 -24.09
C GLU A 93 -20.52 14.96 -23.03
N LYS A 94 -19.95 13.85 -23.46
CA LYS A 94 -19.35 12.84 -22.60
C LYS A 94 -18.00 13.33 -22.05
N ILE A 95 -17.81 13.22 -20.74
CA ILE A 95 -16.55 13.56 -20.09
C ILE A 95 -15.81 12.27 -19.76
N TYR A 96 -14.59 12.14 -20.26
CA TYR A 96 -13.76 10.95 -20.06
C TYR A 96 -12.48 11.29 -19.31
N ILE A 97 -12.01 10.33 -18.51
CA ILE A 97 -10.64 10.27 -18.02
C ILE A 97 -9.84 9.50 -19.09
N PRO A 98 -8.81 10.09 -19.69
CA PRO A 98 -7.95 9.40 -20.65
C PRO A 98 -7.03 8.40 -19.97
N LYS A 99 -6.39 7.50 -20.73
CA LYS A 99 -5.44 6.51 -20.21
C LYS A 99 -4.34 7.14 -19.36
N SER A 100 -3.77 8.26 -19.77
CA SER A 100 -2.76 8.99 -18.99
C SER A 100 -3.25 9.42 -17.62
N GLY A 101 -4.53 9.76 -17.48
CA GLY A 101 -5.16 10.07 -16.21
C GLY A 101 -5.39 8.83 -15.32
N LEU A 102 -5.51 7.64 -15.91
CA LEU A 102 -5.69 6.40 -15.14
C LEU A 102 -4.41 5.94 -14.42
N PHE A 103 -3.25 6.48 -14.75
CA PHE A 103 -2.01 6.25 -14.00
C PHE A 103 -1.93 7.05 -12.69
N GLN A 104 -2.91 7.90 -12.43
CA GLN A 104 -3.02 8.64 -11.18
C GLN A 104 -4.07 7.99 -10.26
N ASN A 105 -3.92 8.20 -8.95
CA ASN A 105 -4.89 7.69 -7.99
C ASN A 105 -6.19 8.48 -8.05
N PHE A 106 -7.33 7.77 -7.91
CA PHE A 106 -8.65 8.37 -7.81
C PHE A 106 -9.20 8.19 -6.39
N LEU A 107 -9.63 9.27 -5.78
CA LEU A 107 -10.35 9.25 -4.53
C LEU A 107 -11.82 9.63 -4.77
N ILE A 108 -12.74 8.70 -4.45
CA ILE A 108 -14.19 8.92 -4.56
C ILE A 108 -14.73 9.15 -3.14
N THR A 109 -15.13 10.38 -2.87
CA THR A 109 -15.66 10.80 -1.56
C THR A 109 -17.16 11.07 -1.62
N GLY A 110 -17.79 11.06 -0.48
CA GLY A 110 -19.23 11.36 -0.31
C GLY A 110 -19.76 10.75 0.99
N THR A 111 -20.89 11.22 1.46
CA THR A 111 -21.57 10.72 2.65
C THR A 111 -22.04 9.27 2.49
N ILE A 112 -22.38 8.61 3.59
CA ILE A 112 -22.99 7.27 3.55
C ILE A 112 -24.31 7.38 2.80
N GLY A 113 -24.57 6.43 1.87
CA GLY A 113 -25.78 6.44 1.05
C GLY A 113 -25.76 7.34 -0.19
N SER A 114 -24.71 8.17 -0.41
CA SER A 114 -24.63 9.08 -1.57
C SER A 114 -24.43 8.39 -2.93
N GLY A 115 -24.39 7.07 -2.97
CA GLY A 115 -24.27 6.31 -4.22
C GLY A 115 -22.85 6.16 -4.75
N LYS A 116 -21.78 6.42 -3.96
CA LYS A 116 -20.38 6.27 -4.40
C LYS A 116 -20.10 4.96 -5.16
N THR A 117 -20.56 3.86 -4.59
CA THR A 117 -20.35 2.53 -5.18
C THR A 117 -21.18 2.32 -6.45
N SER A 118 -22.47 2.66 -6.40
CA SER A 118 -23.42 2.45 -7.53
C SER A 118 -23.18 3.40 -8.69
N SER A 119 -22.84 4.66 -8.41
CA SER A 119 -22.75 5.72 -9.44
C SER A 119 -21.35 5.89 -10.02
N ALA A 120 -20.30 5.44 -9.31
CA ALA A 120 -18.91 5.55 -9.78
C ALA A 120 -18.19 4.20 -9.85
N MET A 121 -18.04 3.48 -8.73
CA MET A 121 -17.20 2.28 -8.72
C MET A 121 -17.74 1.16 -9.63
N TYR A 122 -19.03 0.85 -9.59
CA TYR A 122 -19.63 -0.17 -10.46
C TYR A 122 -19.53 0.20 -11.95
N PRO A 123 -19.91 1.43 -12.39
CA PRO A 123 -19.72 1.83 -13.77
C PRO A 123 -18.27 1.80 -14.24
N PHE A 124 -17.32 2.21 -13.40
CA PHE A 124 -15.90 2.18 -13.75
C PHE A 124 -15.40 0.74 -13.92
N THR A 125 -15.67 -0.13 -12.96
CA THR A 125 -15.30 -1.55 -13.05
C THR A 125 -15.93 -2.21 -14.29
N LYS A 126 -17.20 -1.92 -14.60
CA LYS A 126 -17.86 -2.44 -15.79
C LYS A 126 -17.16 -2.00 -17.06
N GLN A 127 -16.72 -0.74 -17.14
CA GLN A 127 -16.00 -0.20 -18.31
C GLN A 127 -14.63 -0.87 -18.48
N LEU A 128 -13.89 -1.09 -17.37
CA LEU A 128 -12.59 -1.75 -17.39
C LEU A 128 -12.71 -3.23 -17.83
N ILE A 129 -13.71 -3.95 -17.31
CA ILE A 129 -14.00 -5.34 -17.72
C ILE A 129 -14.42 -5.38 -19.19
N LYS A 130 -15.27 -4.45 -19.65
CA LYS A 130 -15.63 -4.32 -21.05
C LYS A 130 -14.41 -4.03 -21.94
N TYR A 131 -13.46 -3.22 -21.47
CA TYR A 131 -12.22 -2.97 -22.17
C TYR A 131 -11.43 -4.27 -22.41
N ASN A 132 -11.28 -5.13 -21.41
CA ASN A 132 -10.61 -6.42 -21.54
C ASN A 132 -11.30 -7.33 -22.57
N TYR A 133 -12.63 -7.35 -22.60
CA TYR A 133 -13.40 -8.07 -23.61
C TYR A 133 -13.11 -7.57 -25.06
N LEU A 134 -13.05 -6.24 -25.22
CA LEU A 134 -12.83 -5.62 -26.54
C LEU A 134 -11.35 -5.67 -26.98
N ASN A 135 -10.42 -5.92 -26.07
CA ASN A 135 -8.97 -5.91 -26.33
C ASN A 135 -8.30 -7.17 -25.75
N PRO A 136 -8.56 -8.37 -26.29
CA PRO A 136 -8.08 -9.64 -25.73
C PRO A 136 -6.54 -9.73 -25.69
N ASN A 137 -5.84 -9.08 -26.62
CA ASN A 137 -4.38 -9.06 -26.68
C ASN A 137 -3.74 -7.94 -25.84
N ASN A 138 -4.54 -7.05 -25.25
CA ASN A 138 -4.04 -5.94 -24.43
C ASN A 138 -4.95 -5.71 -23.22
N LYS A 139 -5.20 -6.79 -22.49
CA LYS A 139 -6.00 -6.76 -21.26
C LYS A 139 -5.27 -6.05 -20.15
N ILE A 140 -6.02 -5.46 -19.23
CA ILE A 140 -5.51 -4.88 -17.97
C ILE A 140 -5.77 -5.81 -16.80
N GLY A 141 -4.74 -6.07 -15.98
CA GLY A 141 -4.88 -6.79 -14.73
C GLY A 141 -5.59 -5.94 -13.67
N MET A 142 -6.46 -6.58 -12.89
CA MET A 142 -7.24 -5.89 -11.86
C MET A 142 -7.16 -6.62 -10.53
N LEU A 143 -7.02 -5.84 -9.44
CA LEU A 143 -7.25 -6.31 -8.08
C LEU A 143 -8.40 -5.52 -7.47
N ILE A 144 -9.44 -6.22 -7.04
CA ILE A 144 -10.64 -5.66 -6.41
C ILE A 144 -10.70 -6.19 -4.98
N LEU A 145 -10.63 -5.28 -4.01
CA LEU A 145 -10.69 -5.60 -2.60
C LEU A 145 -12.11 -5.32 -2.08
N ASP A 146 -12.91 -6.37 -1.95
CA ASP A 146 -14.29 -6.27 -1.45
C ASP A 146 -14.37 -6.66 0.03
N VAL A 147 -14.31 -5.66 0.87
CA VAL A 147 -14.42 -5.83 2.33
C VAL A 147 -15.86 -5.83 2.84
N LYS A 148 -16.85 -5.57 1.97
CA LYS A 148 -18.28 -5.62 2.33
C LYS A 148 -18.98 -6.89 1.88
N GLY A 149 -18.36 -7.67 0.97
CA GLY A 149 -18.90 -8.94 0.46
C GLY A 149 -20.04 -8.83 -0.56
N ASN A 150 -20.34 -7.62 -1.05
CA ASN A 150 -21.43 -7.42 -2.03
C ASN A 150 -20.92 -6.96 -3.41
N TYR A 151 -19.72 -6.42 -3.49
CA TYR A 151 -19.12 -5.95 -4.73
C TYR A 151 -18.77 -7.12 -5.67
N TYR A 152 -18.31 -8.23 -5.13
CA TYR A 152 -18.01 -9.44 -5.87
C TYR A 152 -19.18 -9.90 -6.76
N ASN A 153 -20.40 -9.90 -6.22
CA ASN A 153 -21.59 -10.30 -6.98
C ASN A 153 -21.79 -9.44 -8.23
N GLN A 154 -21.45 -8.17 -8.16
CA GLN A 154 -21.55 -7.27 -9.30
C GLN A 154 -20.43 -7.50 -10.32
N VAL A 155 -19.19 -7.76 -9.85
CA VAL A 155 -18.07 -8.15 -10.71
C VAL A 155 -18.40 -9.44 -11.47
N LYS A 156 -18.91 -10.46 -10.78
CA LYS A 156 -19.34 -11.73 -11.39
C LYS A 156 -20.36 -11.54 -12.49
N LYS A 157 -21.36 -10.65 -12.29
CA LYS A 157 -22.35 -10.32 -13.33
C LYS A 157 -21.69 -9.67 -14.55
N TYR A 158 -20.71 -8.80 -14.37
CA TYR A 158 -20.01 -8.14 -15.50
C TYR A 158 -19.12 -9.11 -16.25
N VAL A 159 -18.37 -9.93 -15.53
CA VAL A 159 -17.50 -10.98 -16.08
C VAL A 159 -18.30 -11.94 -16.93
N LYS A 160 -19.43 -12.46 -16.39
CA LYS A 160 -20.36 -13.34 -17.13
C LYS A 160 -20.94 -12.64 -18.37
N LYS A 161 -21.30 -11.35 -18.24
CA LYS A 161 -21.86 -10.58 -19.37
C LYS A 161 -20.91 -10.48 -20.57
N TYR A 162 -19.60 -10.49 -20.30
CA TYR A 162 -18.56 -10.33 -21.30
C TYR A 162 -17.77 -11.62 -21.59
N ASN A 163 -18.24 -12.80 -21.11
CA ASN A 163 -17.60 -14.11 -21.28
C ASN A 163 -16.11 -14.09 -20.90
N LEU A 164 -15.81 -13.59 -19.70
CA LEU A 164 -14.46 -13.50 -19.13
C LEU A 164 -14.33 -14.32 -17.82
N GLU A 165 -15.13 -15.37 -17.68
CA GLU A 165 -15.14 -16.21 -16.48
C GLU A 165 -13.78 -16.85 -16.21
N ASP A 166 -13.05 -17.25 -17.26
CA ASP A 166 -11.71 -17.85 -17.16
C ASP A 166 -10.64 -16.85 -16.69
N ASP A 167 -10.93 -15.56 -16.79
CA ASP A 167 -10.05 -14.49 -16.30
C ASP A 167 -10.33 -14.12 -14.84
N LEU A 168 -11.41 -14.62 -14.24
CA LEU A 168 -11.83 -14.27 -12.88
C LEU A 168 -11.21 -15.20 -11.84
N ILE A 169 -10.46 -14.66 -10.92
CA ILE A 169 -9.89 -15.34 -9.76
C ILE A 169 -10.55 -14.76 -8.50
N VAL A 170 -11.25 -15.60 -7.75
CA VAL A 170 -11.93 -15.19 -6.51
C VAL A 170 -11.18 -15.77 -5.32
N ILE A 171 -10.55 -14.92 -4.54
CA ILE A 171 -9.91 -15.30 -3.29
C ILE A 171 -10.97 -15.17 -2.18
N GLU A 172 -11.42 -16.29 -1.69
CA GLU A 172 -12.38 -16.42 -0.59
C GLU A 172 -12.09 -17.68 0.22
N LEU A 173 -12.47 -17.71 1.48
CA LEU A 173 -12.32 -18.89 2.31
C LEU A 173 -13.27 -20.00 1.83
N LYS A 174 -12.85 -21.27 1.99
CA LYS A 174 -13.56 -22.46 1.53
C LYS A 174 -13.68 -22.61 0.00
N SER A 175 -12.96 -21.79 -0.78
CA SER A 175 -12.87 -21.96 -2.24
C SER A 175 -11.80 -22.98 -2.62
N LYS A 176 -11.72 -23.27 -3.93
CA LYS A 176 -10.62 -24.07 -4.50
C LYS A 176 -9.34 -23.24 -4.72
N ILE A 177 -9.43 -21.93 -4.60
CA ILE A 177 -8.29 -21.03 -4.81
C ILE A 177 -7.46 -20.97 -3.53
N THR A 178 -6.21 -21.34 -3.68
CA THR A 178 -5.20 -21.26 -2.62
C THR A 178 -4.08 -20.33 -3.08
N TYR A 179 -3.59 -19.53 -2.17
CA TYR A 179 -2.57 -18.53 -2.43
C TYR A 179 -1.57 -18.49 -1.28
N ASN A 180 -0.29 -18.63 -1.57
CA ASN A 180 0.74 -18.41 -0.57
C ASN A 180 1.42 -17.05 -0.80
N PRO A 181 1.14 -16.05 0.08
CA PRO A 181 1.71 -14.72 -0.04
C PRO A 181 3.23 -14.67 0.05
N LEU A 182 3.85 -15.66 0.71
CA LEU A 182 5.29 -15.76 0.91
C LEU A 182 6.01 -16.52 -0.22
N ASN A 183 5.27 -17.17 -1.13
CA ASN A 183 5.85 -17.85 -2.28
C ASN A 183 6.26 -16.86 -3.37
N LYS A 184 7.35 -16.16 -3.13
CA LYS A 184 7.97 -15.17 -4.02
C LYS A 184 9.46 -15.47 -4.16
N PRO A 185 9.84 -16.51 -4.89
CA PRO A 185 11.25 -16.94 -4.96
C PRO A 185 12.18 -15.85 -5.48
N ASN A 186 11.68 -14.97 -6.36
CA ASN A 186 12.45 -13.87 -6.95
C ASN A 186 12.61 -12.63 -6.02
N LEU A 187 12.01 -12.64 -4.82
CA LEU A 187 12.17 -11.56 -3.84
C LEU A 187 13.13 -11.98 -2.74
N LYS A 188 14.03 -11.07 -2.37
CA LYS A 188 14.91 -11.29 -1.21
C LYS A 188 14.07 -11.44 0.07
N PRO A 189 14.50 -12.28 1.03
CA PRO A 189 13.81 -12.48 2.31
C PRO A 189 13.49 -11.18 3.04
N ILE A 190 14.41 -10.23 3.07
CA ILE A 190 14.21 -8.92 3.71
C ILE A 190 13.06 -8.11 3.10
N VAL A 191 12.83 -8.22 1.79
CA VAL A 191 11.72 -7.52 1.13
C VAL A 191 10.36 -8.07 1.58
N LEU A 192 10.27 -9.39 1.79
CA LEU A 192 9.06 -10.01 2.34
C LEU A 192 8.87 -9.67 3.81
N ALA A 193 9.95 -9.67 4.59
CA ALA A 193 9.91 -9.27 6.00
C ALA A 193 9.46 -7.81 6.15
N ASN A 194 9.96 -6.91 5.31
CA ASN A 194 9.54 -5.50 5.30
C ASN A 194 8.06 -5.33 4.99
N ARG A 195 7.48 -6.13 4.08
CA ARG A 195 6.02 -6.12 3.85
C ARG A 195 5.26 -6.52 5.11
N LEU A 196 5.73 -7.56 5.81
CA LEU A 196 5.09 -8.02 7.05
C LEU A 196 5.20 -6.95 8.13
N LYS A 197 6.35 -6.29 8.26
CA LYS A 197 6.52 -5.13 9.15
C LYS A 197 5.54 -4.00 8.82
N THR A 198 5.44 -3.61 7.54
CA THR A 198 4.48 -2.58 7.11
C THR A 198 3.05 -2.93 7.51
N ILE A 199 2.66 -4.20 7.43
CA ILE A 199 1.35 -4.65 7.88
C ILE A 199 1.24 -4.58 9.41
N LEU A 200 2.27 -4.99 10.14
CA LEU A 200 2.31 -4.85 11.59
C LEU A 200 2.13 -3.38 12.01
N GLU A 201 2.81 -2.45 11.36
CA GLU A 201 2.69 -1.00 11.57
C GLU A 201 1.27 -0.49 11.32
N LEU A 202 0.67 -0.88 10.19
CA LEU A 202 -0.70 -0.44 9.81
C LEU A 202 -1.79 -0.89 10.79
N PHE A 203 -1.58 -1.99 11.50
CA PHE A 203 -2.56 -2.58 12.42
C PHE A 203 -2.09 -2.58 13.88
N SER A 204 -1.03 -1.85 14.20
CA SER A 204 -0.64 -1.56 15.58
C SER A 204 -1.54 -0.47 16.15
N GLU A 205 -2.16 -0.75 17.29
CA GLU A 205 -2.82 0.27 18.09
C GLU A 205 -1.72 1.03 18.86
N ASN A 206 -1.48 2.28 18.48
CA ASN A 206 -0.58 3.24 19.15
C ASN A 206 0.87 2.79 19.40
N ASN A 207 1.80 3.43 18.71
CA ASN A 207 3.23 3.54 19.05
C ASN A 207 3.90 2.27 19.58
N SER A 208 3.77 1.14 18.88
CA SER A 208 4.79 0.11 19.05
C SER A 208 6.13 0.77 18.73
N GLU A 209 7.04 0.78 19.71
CA GLU A 209 8.36 1.35 19.54
C GLU A 209 8.94 0.79 18.25
N SER A 210 9.38 1.65 17.34
CA SER A 210 9.94 1.25 16.03
C SER A 210 11.02 0.16 16.17
N TYR A 211 11.72 0.18 17.30
CA TYR A 211 12.69 -0.83 17.67
C TYR A 211 12.16 -2.27 17.62
N TRP A 212 10.97 -2.54 18.18
CA TRP A 212 10.40 -3.90 18.20
C TRP A 212 10.00 -4.37 16.80
N LEU A 213 9.50 -3.45 15.97
CA LEU A 213 9.13 -3.74 14.60
C LEU A 213 10.37 -3.98 13.72
N ASP A 214 11.46 -3.23 13.94
CA ASP A 214 12.73 -3.43 13.23
C ASP A 214 13.36 -4.78 13.61
N LYS A 215 13.31 -5.14 14.87
CA LYS A 215 13.77 -6.46 15.35
C LYS A 215 12.90 -7.60 14.84
N ALA A 216 11.57 -7.43 14.80
CA ALA A 216 10.66 -8.40 14.22
C ALA A 216 10.93 -8.58 12.71
N GLU A 217 11.20 -7.50 11.95
CA GLU A 217 11.60 -7.55 10.56
C GLU A 217 12.87 -8.39 10.36
N GLN A 218 13.90 -8.13 11.16
CA GLN A 218 15.15 -8.91 11.14
C GLN A 218 14.89 -10.40 11.37
N ILE A 219 14.16 -10.75 12.43
CA ILE A 219 13.83 -12.15 12.75
C ILE A 219 13.02 -12.79 11.62
N LEU A 220 12.03 -12.10 11.08
CA LEU A 220 11.24 -12.58 9.95
C LEU A 220 12.09 -12.82 8.70
N ALA A 221 13.05 -11.94 8.41
CA ALA A 221 13.95 -12.12 7.27
C ALA A 221 14.82 -13.37 7.42
N GLU A 222 15.41 -13.58 8.60
CA GLU A 222 16.22 -14.76 8.88
C GLU A 222 15.37 -16.06 8.91
N ALA A 223 14.13 -15.97 9.45
CA ALA A 223 13.18 -17.09 9.41
C ALA A 223 12.80 -17.47 7.97
N ILE A 224 12.48 -16.50 7.11
CA ILE A 224 12.15 -16.75 5.71
C ILE A 224 13.34 -17.37 4.98
N LYS A 225 14.55 -16.85 5.20
CA LYS A 225 15.79 -17.37 4.63
C LYS A 225 16.00 -18.84 5.01
N LEU A 226 15.95 -19.14 6.30
CA LEU A 226 16.14 -20.50 6.81
C LEU A 226 15.07 -21.45 6.29
N CYS A 227 13.79 -21.06 6.34
CA CYS A 227 12.67 -21.86 5.82
C CYS A 227 12.83 -22.18 4.32
N ARG A 228 13.28 -21.23 3.51
CA ARG A 228 13.54 -21.45 2.09
C ARG A 228 14.61 -22.49 1.85
N ILE A 229 15.66 -22.51 2.64
CA ILE A 229 16.77 -23.45 2.46
C ILE A 229 16.30 -24.88 2.75
N TYR A 230 15.58 -25.11 3.84
CA TYR A 230 15.17 -26.48 4.18
C TYR A 230 13.90 -26.96 3.48
N ASN A 231 13.12 -26.08 2.84
CA ASN A 231 11.93 -26.42 2.06
C ASN A 231 12.08 -26.14 0.56
N ASP A 232 13.30 -26.17 0.04
CA ASP A 232 13.56 -25.98 -1.38
C ASP A 232 12.92 -24.70 -1.96
N GLY A 233 13.15 -23.55 -1.29
CA GLY A 233 12.66 -22.24 -1.69
C GLY A 233 11.22 -21.93 -1.30
N TYR A 234 10.46 -22.86 -0.71
CA TYR A 234 9.09 -22.67 -0.29
C TYR A 234 8.98 -22.31 1.20
N VAL A 235 8.20 -21.29 1.53
CA VAL A 235 7.96 -20.87 2.91
C VAL A 235 6.49 -20.51 3.10
N THR A 236 5.93 -20.87 4.25
CA THR A 236 4.54 -20.54 4.63
C THR A 236 4.51 -19.82 5.98
N PHE A 237 3.41 -19.17 6.29
CA PHE A 237 3.20 -18.58 7.61
C PHE A 237 3.24 -19.63 8.73
N LYS A 238 2.77 -20.86 8.45
CA LYS A 238 2.85 -21.98 9.39
C LYS A 238 4.29 -22.34 9.73
N GLU A 239 5.17 -22.41 8.71
CA GLU A 239 6.59 -22.72 8.93
C GLU A 239 7.28 -21.62 9.75
N ILE A 240 7.04 -20.35 9.42
CA ILE A 240 7.59 -19.23 10.21
C ILE A 240 7.08 -19.28 11.64
N HIS A 241 5.78 -19.50 11.83
CA HIS A 241 5.18 -19.60 13.16
C HIS A 241 5.84 -20.71 14.01
N ASN A 242 5.97 -21.91 13.43
CA ASN A 242 6.60 -23.03 14.11
C ASN A 242 8.06 -22.75 14.45
N LEU A 243 8.82 -22.14 13.53
CA LEU A 243 10.21 -21.78 13.74
C LEU A 243 10.41 -20.83 14.92
N ILE A 244 9.46 -19.88 15.13
CA ILE A 244 9.54 -18.87 16.19
C ILE A 244 9.02 -19.41 17.53
N THR A 245 8.00 -20.28 17.51
CA THR A 245 7.27 -20.69 18.73
C THR A 245 7.75 -22.04 19.30
N ILE A 246 8.18 -22.97 18.44
CA ILE A 246 8.60 -24.31 18.86
C ILE A 246 10.12 -24.33 19.10
N PRO A 247 10.56 -24.63 20.33
CA PRO A 247 11.97 -24.73 20.62
C PRO A 247 12.67 -25.79 19.72
N ASN A 248 13.85 -25.44 19.22
CA ASN A 248 14.69 -26.33 18.39
C ASN A 248 14.06 -26.84 17.07
N TYR A 249 12.91 -26.29 16.65
CA TYR A 249 12.23 -26.70 15.42
C TYR A 249 13.17 -26.71 14.18
N TYR A 250 14.03 -25.69 14.06
CA TYR A 250 14.99 -25.61 12.97
C TYR A 250 16.05 -26.72 13.03
N LYS A 251 16.42 -27.22 14.21
CA LYS A 251 17.42 -28.28 14.36
C LYS A 251 16.95 -29.58 13.73
N GLU A 252 15.68 -29.94 13.92
CA GLU A 252 15.07 -31.12 13.29
C GLU A 252 15.08 -31.00 11.77
N LYS A 253 14.78 -29.80 11.24
CA LYS A 253 14.80 -29.54 9.79
C LYS A 253 16.20 -29.63 9.21
N ILE A 254 17.21 -29.08 9.90
CA ILE A 254 18.61 -29.16 9.47
C ILE A 254 19.11 -30.60 9.55
N GLN A 255 18.73 -31.37 10.57
CA GLN A 255 19.09 -32.78 10.66
C GLN A 255 18.56 -33.56 9.45
N LYS A 256 17.31 -33.36 9.04
CA LYS A 256 16.74 -33.97 7.84
C LYS A 256 17.50 -33.58 6.58
N LEU A 257 17.93 -32.33 6.44
CA LEU A 257 18.76 -31.91 5.29
C LEU A 257 20.10 -32.66 5.25
N LYS A 258 20.73 -32.91 6.39
CA LYS A 258 21.97 -33.69 6.50
C LYS A 258 21.73 -35.14 6.11
N GLU A 259 20.69 -35.77 6.68
CA GLU A 259 20.34 -37.17 6.40
C GLU A 259 20.02 -37.42 4.91
N LEU A 260 19.38 -36.48 4.25
CA LEU A 260 19.03 -36.56 2.83
C LEU A 260 20.17 -36.10 1.90
N PHE A 261 21.35 -35.79 2.44
CA PHE A 261 22.49 -35.26 1.69
C PHE A 261 22.18 -34.00 0.86
N ILE A 262 21.13 -33.28 1.20
CA ILE A 262 20.70 -32.07 0.49
C ILE A 262 21.70 -30.94 0.66
N LEU A 263 22.41 -30.88 1.81
CA LEU A 263 23.44 -29.88 2.07
C LEU A 263 24.55 -29.89 1.04
N ASN A 264 24.89 -31.06 0.51
CA ASN A 264 25.94 -31.24 -0.53
C ASN A 264 25.50 -30.68 -1.90
N LYS A 265 24.21 -30.38 -2.07
CA LYS A 265 23.64 -29.82 -3.30
C LYS A 265 23.41 -28.30 -3.23
N LEU A 266 23.66 -27.69 -2.06
CA LEU A 266 23.50 -26.25 -1.90
C LEU A 266 24.65 -25.50 -2.58
N SER A 267 24.33 -24.36 -3.19
CA SER A 267 25.33 -23.44 -3.69
C SER A 267 26.14 -22.81 -2.56
N LEU A 268 27.29 -22.25 -2.85
CA LEU A 268 28.11 -21.51 -1.88
C LEU A 268 27.33 -20.36 -1.23
N GLU A 269 26.49 -19.67 -2.00
CA GLU A 269 25.62 -18.60 -1.50
C GLU A 269 24.60 -19.15 -0.50
N GLN A 270 23.94 -20.26 -0.83
CA GLN A 270 22.97 -20.91 0.07
C GLN A 270 23.63 -21.44 1.36
N ILE A 271 24.86 -21.96 1.27
CA ILE A 271 25.63 -22.38 2.46
C ILE A 271 25.95 -21.16 3.33
N TYR A 272 26.40 -20.07 2.73
CA TYR A 272 26.64 -18.82 3.47
C TYR A 272 25.38 -18.30 4.16
N GLU A 273 24.26 -18.23 3.44
CA GLU A 273 22.97 -17.79 3.98
C GLU A 273 22.48 -18.71 5.11
N LEU A 274 22.66 -20.03 4.97
CA LEU A 274 22.33 -21.00 5.99
C LEU A 274 23.14 -20.76 7.27
N ASN A 275 24.46 -20.61 7.15
CA ASN A 275 25.33 -20.37 8.30
C ASN A 275 25.00 -19.06 9.01
N MET A 276 24.68 -18.00 8.26
CA MET A 276 24.25 -16.72 8.85
C MET A 276 22.94 -16.86 9.60
N ALA A 277 21.95 -17.52 9.03
CA ALA A 277 20.66 -17.74 9.66
C ALA A 277 20.78 -18.63 10.93
N LEU A 278 21.60 -19.69 10.87
CA LEU A 278 21.85 -20.54 12.03
C LEU A 278 22.55 -19.79 13.16
N ASN A 279 23.60 -19.01 12.84
CA ASN A 279 24.28 -18.17 13.83
C ASN A 279 23.31 -17.18 14.48
N PHE A 280 22.42 -16.56 13.68
CA PHE A 280 21.41 -15.66 14.21
C PHE A 280 20.50 -16.38 15.21
N PHE A 281 19.92 -17.53 14.83
CA PHE A 281 18.99 -18.26 15.73
C PHE A 281 19.70 -18.84 16.95
N GLU A 282 20.92 -19.36 16.82
CA GLU A 282 21.66 -19.99 17.91
C GLU A 282 22.29 -19.00 18.89
N ARG A 283 22.82 -17.89 18.37
CA ARG A 283 23.61 -16.95 19.20
C ARG A 283 22.86 -15.69 19.57
N GLU A 284 22.04 -15.16 18.66
CA GLU A 284 21.34 -13.90 18.92
C GLU A 284 19.93 -14.14 19.46
N PHE A 285 19.11 -14.91 18.73
CA PHE A 285 17.71 -15.10 19.10
C PHE A 285 17.52 -15.94 20.36
N GLN A 286 18.31 -17.01 20.55
CA GLN A 286 18.22 -17.84 21.74
C GLN A 286 18.87 -17.20 22.98
N SER A 287 19.81 -16.26 22.81
CA SER A 287 20.45 -15.54 23.92
C SER A 287 19.66 -14.33 24.42
N LEU A 288 18.53 -14.01 23.78
CA LEU A 288 17.65 -12.95 24.24
C LEU A 288 17.11 -13.26 25.65
N ASP A 289 17.06 -12.25 26.50
CA ASP A 289 16.41 -12.39 27.79
C ASP A 289 14.92 -12.78 27.63
N PRO A 290 14.32 -13.47 28.61
CA PRO A 290 12.96 -14.00 28.48
C PRO A 290 11.90 -12.96 28.19
N ARG A 291 12.04 -11.72 28.68
CA ARG A 291 11.08 -10.62 28.42
C ARG A 291 11.16 -10.16 27.00
N THR A 292 12.36 -9.84 26.52
CA THR A 292 12.60 -9.41 25.13
C THR A 292 12.16 -10.50 24.13
N SER A 293 12.51 -11.77 24.40
CA SER A 293 12.08 -12.90 23.59
C SER A 293 10.55 -13.03 23.52
N SER A 294 9.85 -12.85 24.65
CA SER A 294 8.39 -12.90 24.72
C SER A 294 7.73 -11.78 23.90
N ILE A 295 8.25 -10.54 23.99
CA ILE A 295 7.73 -9.40 23.24
C ILE A 295 7.90 -9.65 21.73
N LEU A 296 9.09 -10.02 21.28
CA LEU A 296 9.37 -10.27 19.86
C LEU A 296 8.56 -11.43 19.29
N LYS A 297 8.43 -12.52 20.05
CA LYS A 297 7.55 -13.64 19.68
C LYS A 297 6.09 -13.18 19.55
N SER A 298 5.61 -12.36 20.48
CA SER A 298 4.25 -11.82 20.44
C SER A 298 4.01 -10.98 19.19
N GLU A 299 4.96 -10.09 18.85
CA GLU A 299 4.85 -9.27 17.62
C GLU A 299 4.79 -10.13 16.35
N ILE A 300 5.66 -11.12 16.22
CA ILE A 300 5.69 -11.99 15.06
C ILE A 300 4.45 -12.88 15.00
N THR A 301 4.05 -13.46 16.15
CA THR A 301 2.89 -14.35 16.20
C THR A 301 1.58 -13.61 15.94
N ARG A 302 1.50 -12.33 16.22
CA ARG A 302 0.34 -11.50 15.89
C ARG A 302 0.00 -11.54 14.39
N ILE A 303 1.02 -11.50 13.52
CA ILE A 303 0.78 -11.61 12.07
C ILE A 303 0.65 -13.08 11.62
N THR A 304 1.51 -13.97 12.10
CA THR A 304 1.46 -15.37 11.65
C THR A 304 0.16 -16.06 12.08
N ASN A 305 -0.33 -15.80 13.30
CA ASN A 305 -1.61 -16.30 13.79
C ASN A 305 -2.78 -15.86 12.91
N THR A 306 -2.73 -14.66 12.34
CA THR A 306 -3.75 -14.19 11.40
C THR A 306 -3.97 -15.18 10.24
N PHE A 307 -2.90 -15.84 9.79
CA PHE A 307 -2.91 -16.74 8.65
C PHE A 307 -3.00 -18.24 9.00
N ILE A 308 -2.98 -18.60 10.28
CA ILE A 308 -2.96 -20.01 10.71
C ILE A 308 -4.01 -20.38 11.77
N SER A 309 -4.65 -19.40 12.40
CA SER A 309 -5.58 -19.63 13.52
C SER A 309 -6.87 -20.33 13.14
N ASP A 310 -7.31 -20.22 11.88
CA ASP A 310 -8.48 -20.87 11.33
C ASP A 310 -8.05 -21.84 10.23
N TYR A 311 -8.67 -23.04 10.19
CA TYR A 311 -8.33 -24.06 9.20
C TYR A 311 -8.52 -23.61 7.75
N ASN A 312 -9.60 -22.87 7.46
CA ASN A 312 -9.88 -22.41 6.10
C ASN A 312 -8.90 -21.31 5.69
N VAL A 313 -8.51 -20.45 6.63
CA VAL A 313 -7.48 -19.42 6.41
C VAL A 313 -6.13 -20.07 6.16
N LEU A 314 -5.75 -21.03 7.01
CA LEU A 314 -4.52 -21.81 6.84
C LEU A 314 -4.47 -22.48 5.47
N LYS A 315 -5.53 -23.20 5.10
CA LYS A 315 -5.63 -23.88 3.81
C LYS A 315 -5.56 -22.93 2.62
N THR A 316 -6.18 -21.76 2.76
CA THR A 316 -6.21 -20.77 1.67
C THR A 316 -4.87 -20.04 1.51
N PHE A 317 -4.18 -19.64 2.63
CA PHE A 317 -3.03 -18.75 2.59
C PHE A 317 -1.69 -19.37 3.03
N SER A 318 -1.70 -20.60 3.48
CA SER A 318 -0.51 -21.39 3.82
C SER A 318 -0.61 -22.83 3.27
N PRO A 319 -1.05 -23.02 2.01
CA PRO A 319 -1.20 -24.34 1.42
C PRO A 319 0.14 -25.06 1.29
N GLU A 320 0.13 -26.38 1.12
CA GLU A 320 1.29 -27.11 0.63
C GLU A 320 1.58 -26.69 -0.83
N ARG A 321 2.85 -26.81 -1.25
CA ARG A 321 3.27 -26.40 -2.61
C ARG A 321 2.41 -27.03 -3.72
N LYS A 322 2.07 -28.30 -3.58
CA LYS A 322 1.24 -29.06 -4.55
C LYS A 322 -0.21 -28.61 -4.61
N GLU A 323 -0.70 -27.91 -3.58
CA GLU A 323 -2.07 -27.41 -3.49
C GLU A 323 -2.20 -25.95 -3.95
N LEU A 324 -1.08 -25.32 -4.30
CA LEU A 324 -1.06 -23.92 -4.72
C LEU A 324 -1.71 -23.77 -6.11
N THR A 325 -2.77 -22.97 -6.19
CA THR A 325 -3.53 -22.74 -7.43
C THR A 325 -3.35 -21.34 -7.99
N PHE A 326 -3.21 -20.34 -7.15
CA PHE A 326 -2.92 -18.97 -7.56
C PHE A 326 -1.46 -18.63 -7.25
N LEU A 327 -0.65 -18.45 -8.30
CA LEU A 327 0.80 -18.23 -8.17
C LEU A 327 1.17 -16.78 -7.82
N GLY A 328 0.27 -15.84 -8.03
CA GLY A 328 0.48 -14.43 -7.69
C GLY A 328 0.15 -13.46 -8.82
N PHE A 329 0.51 -12.21 -8.64
CA PHE A 329 0.03 -11.11 -9.47
C PHE A 329 0.82 -10.88 -10.76
N GLU A 330 1.95 -11.56 -10.97
CA GLU A 330 2.69 -11.47 -12.24
C GLU A 330 1.80 -11.92 -13.42
N ASP A 331 1.16 -13.08 -13.29
CA ASP A 331 0.23 -13.60 -14.29
C ASP A 331 -1.00 -12.71 -14.47
N VAL A 332 -1.52 -12.14 -13.37
CA VAL A 332 -2.66 -11.20 -13.41
C VAL A 332 -2.34 -9.97 -14.26
N ILE A 333 -1.17 -9.39 -14.07
CA ILE A 333 -0.74 -8.19 -14.80
C ILE A 333 -0.42 -8.52 -16.26
N LYS A 334 0.24 -9.67 -16.51
CA LYS A 334 0.66 -10.09 -17.84
C LYS A 334 -0.53 -10.47 -18.73
N ASN A 335 -1.47 -11.24 -18.17
CA ASN A 335 -2.61 -11.81 -18.92
C ASN A 335 -3.93 -11.05 -18.69
N GLY A 336 -3.90 -9.96 -17.93
CA GLY A 336 -5.06 -9.09 -17.70
C GLY A 336 -6.19 -9.78 -16.94
N LYS A 337 -5.85 -10.64 -15.98
CA LYS A 337 -6.82 -11.32 -15.12
C LYS A 337 -7.44 -10.39 -14.08
N ILE A 338 -8.59 -10.79 -13.55
CA ILE A 338 -9.39 -10.03 -12.59
C ILE A 338 -9.37 -10.80 -11.27
N VAL A 339 -8.68 -10.29 -10.27
CA VAL A 339 -8.64 -10.87 -8.91
C VAL A 339 -9.61 -10.11 -8.02
N VAL A 340 -10.47 -10.84 -7.33
CA VAL A 340 -11.40 -10.29 -6.34
C VAL A 340 -11.14 -10.95 -4.98
N LEU A 341 -10.88 -10.16 -3.96
CA LEU A 341 -10.91 -10.62 -2.59
C LEU A 341 -12.35 -10.50 -2.07
N ASN A 342 -12.99 -11.63 -1.83
CA ASN A 342 -14.36 -11.73 -1.30
C ASN A 342 -14.33 -12.15 0.17
N MET A 343 -14.03 -11.22 1.07
CA MET A 343 -13.96 -11.46 2.51
C MET A 343 -14.70 -10.37 3.28
N ASN A 344 -15.88 -10.70 3.78
CA ASN A 344 -16.72 -9.75 4.50
C ASN A 344 -16.11 -9.37 5.85
N ILE A 345 -15.88 -8.07 6.05
CA ILE A 345 -15.34 -7.52 7.30
C ILE A 345 -16.26 -7.75 8.51
N ALA A 346 -17.57 -7.87 8.30
CA ALA A 346 -18.52 -8.18 9.37
C ALA A 346 -18.32 -9.59 9.93
N GLU A 347 -17.87 -10.53 9.08
CA GLU A 347 -17.58 -11.92 9.45
C GLU A 347 -16.13 -12.09 9.92
N TYR A 348 -15.18 -11.53 9.17
CA TYR A 348 -13.75 -11.77 9.36
C TYR A 348 -12.99 -10.62 10.03
N LYS A 349 -13.68 -9.53 10.41
CA LYS A 349 -13.11 -8.38 11.15
C LYS A 349 -11.72 -7.95 10.64
N ASN A 350 -10.71 -7.98 11.53
CA ASN A 350 -9.36 -7.54 11.20
C ASN A 350 -8.64 -8.46 10.20
N LEU A 351 -8.99 -9.74 10.15
CA LEU A 351 -8.42 -10.69 9.19
C LEU A 351 -8.58 -10.20 7.74
N SER A 352 -9.81 -9.81 7.36
CA SER A 352 -10.06 -9.33 5.99
C SER A 352 -9.27 -8.07 5.64
N LYS A 353 -9.04 -7.17 6.62
CA LYS A 353 -8.23 -5.96 6.42
C LYS A 353 -6.75 -6.30 6.21
N ILE A 354 -6.20 -7.19 7.03
CA ILE A 354 -4.80 -7.62 6.95
C ILE A 354 -4.53 -8.32 5.62
N ILE A 355 -5.41 -9.24 5.21
CA ILE A 355 -5.29 -9.94 3.93
C ILE A 355 -5.41 -8.95 2.77
N ALA A 356 -6.38 -8.02 2.82
CA ALA A 356 -6.53 -6.99 1.79
C ALA A 356 -5.29 -6.09 1.67
N ALA A 357 -4.71 -5.67 2.80
CA ALA A 357 -3.48 -4.88 2.83
C ALA A 357 -2.31 -5.66 2.21
N TYR A 358 -2.16 -6.94 2.56
CA TYR A 358 -1.13 -7.80 2.00
C TYR A 358 -1.25 -7.95 0.48
N LEU A 359 -2.45 -8.30 0.00
CA LEU A 359 -2.72 -8.44 -1.44
C LEU A 359 -2.47 -7.15 -2.20
N LYS A 360 -2.84 -6.00 -1.61
CA LYS A 360 -2.55 -4.69 -2.18
C LYS A 360 -1.04 -4.45 -2.33
N LEU A 361 -0.26 -4.69 -1.28
CA LEU A 361 1.20 -4.52 -1.30
C LEU A 361 1.87 -5.46 -2.30
N ASP A 362 1.40 -6.70 -2.39
CA ASP A 362 1.91 -7.68 -3.35
C ASP A 362 1.63 -7.24 -4.79
N PHE A 363 0.39 -6.85 -5.09
CA PHE A 363 0.00 -6.34 -6.41
C PHE A 363 0.80 -5.09 -6.80
N GLN A 364 0.95 -4.13 -5.89
CA GLN A 364 1.75 -2.93 -6.12
C GLN A 364 3.21 -3.23 -6.42
N THR A 365 3.80 -4.18 -5.70
CA THR A 365 5.21 -4.58 -5.94
C THR A 365 5.39 -5.17 -7.33
N GLU A 366 4.46 -6.00 -7.80
CA GLU A 366 4.55 -6.58 -9.14
C GLU A 366 4.39 -5.52 -10.24
N ILE A 367 3.53 -4.51 -10.04
CA ILE A 367 3.43 -3.36 -10.96
C ILE A 367 4.76 -2.60 -11.02
N MET A 368 5.37 -2.30 -9.86
CA MET A 368 6.64 -1.55 -9.80
C MET A 368 7.81 -2.31 -10.43
N ARG A 369 7.82 -3.64 -10.32
CA ARG A 369 8.85 -4.49 -10.95
C ARG A 369 8.78 -4.42 -12.47
N ARG A 370 7.57 -4.38 -13.04
CA ARG A 370 7.37 -4.29 -14.49
C ARG A 370 7.89 -2.98 -15.10
N ILE A 371 7.91 -1.89 -14.33
CA ILE A 371 8.41 -0.58 -14.80
C ILE A 371 9.95 -0.60 -15.01
N LYS A 372 10.66 -1.55 -14.41
CA LYS A 372 12.12 -1.67 -14.49
C LYS A 372 12.61 -2.52 -15.67
N HIS A 373 11.72 -3.13 -16.41
CA HIS A 373 11.96 -3.91 -17.64
C HIS A 373 11.21 -3.27 -18.82
#